data_a6d63c6e80842f4e6c7b967b66e16d3a
#
_entry.id   a6d63c6e80842f4e6c7b967b66e16d3a
#
_cell.length_a   1.000
_cell.length_b   1.000
_cell.length_c   1.000
_cell.angle_alpha   90.00
_cell.angle_beta   90.00
_cell.angle_gamma   90.00
#
_symmetry.space_group_name_H-M   'P 1'
#
loop_
_entity.id
_entity.type
_entity.pdbx_description
1 polymer ?
#
loop_
_entity_poly.entity_id
_entity_poly.type
_entity_poly.pdbx_seq_one_letter_code
_entity_poly.pdbx_strand_id
1 'polypeptide(L)'
;MKNVYLVCGAGGFIGGHLVKSLLADGHEVVCADVKPLENWFQLFDSNKNFSLDLREYENCLEVTKGVDFIYNMACNMGGMGFIENNKAECMLSVLINTNLLRACLVNKIKKYFFSSSACVYNAEKQTSNFIEGLKESDAYPAMPEDGYGGEKLFSERMCRHFYEDYGLETRVARYHNVYGPMGTFDGGREKAPAALCRKLIIAKNTGEKKNRCLGRWRANAKLYVY
;
A
#
# COMPACT_ATOMS: atom_id res chain seq x y z
N MET A 1 13.05 11.36 -22.61
CA MET A 1 12.32 12.53 -22.03
C MET A 1 12.17 12.29 -20.55
N LYS A 2 12.35 13.32 -19.74
CA LYS A 2 12.20 13.23 -18.28
C LYS A 2 10.71 13.29 -17.97
N ASN A 3 10.17 12.22 -17.35
CA ASN A 3 8.77 12.17 -16.94
C ASN A 3 8.63 12.67 -15.50
N VAL A 4 7.46 13.18 -15.17
CA VAL A 4 7.10 13.61 -13.81
C VAL A 4 6.19 12.54 -13.20
N TYR A 5 6.61 12.00 -12.07
CA TYR A 5 5.88 10.98 -11.32
C TYR A 5 5.33 11.53 -10.01
N LEU A 6 4.09 11.20 -9.69
CA LEU A 6 3.55 11.39 -8.33
C LEU A 6 3.57 10.05 -7.60
N VAL A 7 4.15 10.03 -6.40
CA VAL A 7 4.08 8.90 -5.47
C VAL A 7 3.23 9.32 -4.27
N CYS A 8 2.01 8.77 -4.19
CA CYS A 8 1.12 8.92 -3.03
C CYS A 8 1.49 7.86 -1.99
N GLY A 9 1.62 8.25 -0.72
CA GLY A 9 2.17 7.38 0.32
C GLY A 9 3.70 7.35 0.32
N ALA A 10 4.34 8.41 -0.18
CA ALA A 10 5.80 8.54 -0.32
C ALA A 10 6.54 8.50 1.02
N GLY A 11 5.93 8.99 2.11
CA GLY A 11 6.48 8.91 3.47
C GLY A 11 6.39 7.51 4.10
N GLY A 12 5.80 6.54 3.39
CA GLY A 12 5.70 5.14 3.81
C GLY A 12 6.90 4.29 3.38
N PHE A 13 6.86 3.01 3.77
CA PHE A 13 7.92 2.05 3.47
C PHE A 13 8.10 1.83 1.96
N ILE A 14 7.05 1.34 1.28
CA ILE A 14 7.12 1.01 -0.14
C ILE A 14 7.26 2.27 -0.98
N GLY A 15 6.49 3.33 -0.65
CA GLY A 15 6.55 4.60 -1.36
C GLY A 15 7.93 5.24 -1.33
N GLY A 16 8.60 5.25 -0.16
CA GLY A 16 9.95 5.78 -0.03
C GLY A 16 10.98 5.04 -0.90
N HIS A 17 10.92 3.71 -0.95
CA HIS A 17 11.79 2.93 -1.84
C HIS A 17 11.51 3.20 -3.33
N LEU A 18 10.24 3.35 -3.70
CA LEU A 18 9.86 3.70 -5.07
C LEU A 18 10.38 5.09 -5.47
N VAL A 19 10.22 6.09 -4.59
CA VAL A 19 10.77 7.45 -4.81
C VAL A 19 12.27 7.37 -5.05
N LYS A 20 13.01 6.62 -4.20
CA LYS A 20 14.46 6.43 -4.35
C LYS A 20 14.83 5.87 -5.73
N SER A 21 14.10 4.84 -6.18
CA SER A 21 14.33 4.22 -7.49
C SER A 21 14.08 5.18 -8.64
N LEU A 22 12.94 5.88 -8.64
CA LEU A 22 12.58 6.83 -9.69
C LEU A 22 13.58 8.00 -9.79
N LEU A 23 14.07 8.50 -8.64
CA LEU A 23 15.11 9.54 -8.62
C LEU A 23 16.44 9.02 -9.18
N ALA A 24 16.82 7.77 -8.85
CA ALA A 24 18.03 7.13 -9.37
C ALA A 24 17.96 6.94 -10.90
N ASP A 25 16.76 6.69 -11.44
CA ASP A 25 16.51 6.60 -12.88
C ASP A 25 16.45 7.99 -13.56
N GLY A 26 16.66 9.08 -12.81
CA GLY A 26 16.73 10.45 -13.33
C GLY A 26 15.37 11.10 -13.56
N HIS A 27 14.29 10.55 -13.04
CA HIS A 27 12.96 11.13 -13.14
C HIS A 27 12.73 12.28 -12.16
N GLU A 28 11.73 13.10 -12.43
CA GLU A 28 11.22 14.09 -11.50
C GLU A 28 10.10 13.45 -10.67
N VAL A 29 10.15 13.61 -9.33
CA VAL A 29 9.19 12.95 -8.43
C VAL A 29 8.51 13.98 -7.53
N VAL A 30 7.19 13.97 -7.56
CA VAL A 30 6.31 14.64 -6.60
C VAL A 30 5.94 13.62 -5.54
N CYS A 31 6.10 13.97 -4.27
CA CYS A 31 5.87 13.08 -3.14
C CYS A 31 4.70 13.60 -2.29
N ALA A 32 3.72 12.77 -1.99
CA ALA A 32 2.60 13.12 -1.14
C ALA A 32 2.33 12.05 -0.07
N ASP A 33 2.16 12.48 1.18
CA ASP A 33 1.77 11.60 2.29
C ASP A 33 0.99 12.43 3.33
N VAL A 34 0.11 11.79 4.09
CA VAL A 34 -0.63 12.45 5.18
C VAL A 34 0.26 12.73 6.39
N LYS A 35 1.36 11.99 6.53
CA LYS A 35 2.31 12.18 7.65
C LYS A 35 3.04 13.52 7.55
N PRO A 36 3.31 14.20 8.67
CA PRO A 36 4.30 15.26 8.72
C PRO A 36 5.66 14.81 8.18
N LEU A 37 6.39 15.69 7.51
CA LEU A 37 7.63 15.33 6.81
C LEU A 37 8.69 14.71 7.72
N GLU A 38 8.75 15.14 8.97
CA GLU A 38 9.67 14.59 10.01
C GLU A 38 9.37 13.12 10.37
N ASN A 39 8.16 12.62 10.02
CA ASN A 39 7.73 11.24 10.28
C ASN A 39 7.84 10.33 9.04
N TRP A 40 8.40 10.85 7.94
CA TRP A 40 8.64 10.03 6.76
C TRP A 40 9.81 9.07 6.99
N PHE A 41 9.65 7.82 6.60
CA PHE A 41 10.73 6.83 6.76
C PHE A 41 11.95 7.16 5.90
N GLN A 42 11.73 7.75 4.74
CA GLN A 42 12.75 8.27 3.85
C GLN A 42 12.26 9.61 3.30
N LEU A 43 13.05 10.65 3.48
CA LEU A 43 12.82 11.97 2.91
C LEU A 43 13.94 12.25 1.92
N PHE A 44 13.59 12.59 0.70
CA PHE A 44 14.54 12.95 -0.35
C PHE A 44 14.52 14.45 -0.57
N ASP A 45 15.66 15.01 -0.92
CA ASP A 45 15.79 16.42 -1.26
C ASP A 45 15.07 16.70 -2.57
N SER A 46 13.78 16.93 -2.46
CA SER A 46 12.85 17.22 -3.55
C SER A 46 12.05 18.45 -3.14
N ASN A 47 12.02 19.46 -3.99
CA ASN A 47 11.22 20.68 -3.76
C ASN A 47 9.70 20.43 -3.81
N LYS A 48 9.27 19.17 -3.97
CA LYS A 48 7.87 18.78 -4.16
C LYS A 48 7.44 17.68 -3.19
N ASN A 49 7.75 17.87 -1.89
CA ASN A 49 7.26 17.01 -0.81
C ASN A 49 6.03 17.66 -0.15
N PHE A 50 4.90 17.00 -0.19
CA PHE A 50 3.64 17.47 0.34
C PHE A 50 3.19 16.63 1.53
N SER A 51 2.97 17.27 2.69
CA SER A 51 2.27 16.68 3.83
C SER A 51 0.81 17.11 3.77
N LEU A 52 -0.07 16.25 3.23
CA LEU A 52 -1.49 16.57 3.03
C LEU A 52 -2.35 15.30 2.95
N ASP A 53 -3.64 15.45 3.23
CA ASP A 53 -4.60 14.37 3.18
C ASP A 53 -5.23 14.23 1.78
N LEU A 54 -4.96 13.11 1.11
CA LEU A 54 -5.50 12.81 -0.21
C LEU A 54 -6.97 12.32 -0.18
N ARG A 55 -7.59 12.22 0.99
CA ARG A 55 -9.05 12.06 1.10
C ARG A 55 -9.78 13.33 0.70
N GLU A 56 -9.08 14.47 0.71
CA GLU A 56 -9.61 15.75 0.25
C GLU A 56 -9.34 15.92 -1.25
N TYR A 57 -10.39 16.19 -2.03
CA TYR A 57 -10.28 16.26 -3.48
C TYR A 57 -9.39 17.40 -3.97
N GLU A 58 -9.44 18.55 -3.31
CA GLU A 58 -8.63 19.72 -3.66
C GLU A 58 -7.13 19.42 -3.55
N ASN A 59 -6.73 18.64 -2.54
CA ASN A 59 -5.35 18.20 -2.37
C ASN A 59 -4.91 17.27 -3.54
N CYS A 60 -5.82 16.40 -3.99
CA CYS A 60 -5.55 15.55 -5.15
C CYS A 60 -5.38 16.38 -6.43
N LEU A 61 -6.22 17.40 -6.64
CA LEU A 61 -6.06 18.30 -7.77
C LEU A 61 -4.73 19.06 -7.74
N GLU A 62 -4.28 19.48 -6.56
CA GLU A 62 -3.02 20.21 -6.40
C GLU A 62 -1.82 19.34 -6.77
N VAL A 63 -1.68 18.17 -6.13
CA VAL A 63 -0.47 17.34 -6.29
C VAL A 63 -0.37 16.68 -7.67
N THR A 64 -1.47 16.58 -8.41
CA THR A 64 -1.49 15.99 -9.75
C THR A 64 -1.20 16.99 -10.88
N LYS A 65 -1.05 18.31 -10.58
CA LYS A 65 -0.72 19.31 -11.59
C LYS A 65 0.65 19.08 -12.23
N GLY A 66 0.67 18.95 -13.55
CA GLY A 66 1.90 18.76 -14.33
C GLY A 66 2.58 17.41 -14.13
N VAL A 67 1.87 16.43 -13.58
CA VAL A 67 2.32 15.06 -13.42
C VAL A 67 1.95 14.23 -14.65
N ASP A 68 2.83 13.32 -15.06
CA ASP A 68 2.57 12.37 -16.16
C ASP A 68 2.00 11.03 -15.64
N PHE A 69 2.53 10.53 -14.53
CA PHE A 69 2.25 9.21 -14.00
C PHE A 69 2.01 9.23 -12.49
N ILE A 70 1.04 8.46 -12.03
CA ILE A 70 0.73 8.35 -10.60
C ILE A 70 0.95 6.92 -10.11
N TYR A 71 1.67 6.79 -8.98
CA TYR A 71 1.71 5.59 -8.15
C TYR A 71 0.93 5.82 -6.87
N ASN A 72 -0.29 5.26 -6.78
CA ASN A 72 -1.07 5.31 -5.56
C ASN A 72 -0.69 4.14 -4.63
N MET A 73 0.19 4.45 -3.65
CA MET A 73 0.58 3.56 -2.55
C MET A 73 -0.07 3.98 -1.23
N ALA A 74 -0.87 5.05 -1.24
CA ALA A 74 -1.47 5.60 -0.04
C ALA A 74 -2.68 4.77 0.39
N CYS A 75 -2.66 4.30 1.62
CA CYS A 75 -3.82 3.72 2.30
C CYS A 75 -3.59 3.67 3.81
N ASN A 76 -4.67 3.66 4.57
CA ASN A 76 -4.60 3.41 6.00
C ASN A 76 -4.63 1.90 6.25
N MET A 77 -3.47 1.33 6.56
CA MET A 77 -3.31 -0.11 6.72
C MET A 77 -2.23 -0.48 7.74
N GLY A 78 -2.18 -1.73 8.12
CA GLY A 78 -1.18 -2.31 9.01
C GLY A 78 -1.11 -3.84 8.87
N GLY A 79 -0.62 -4.53 9.91
CA GLY A 79 -0.75 -5.98 10.05
C GLY A 79 -2.21 -6.38 10.30
N MET A 80 -2.51 -7.69 10.29
CA MET A 80 -3.87 -8.21 10.48
C MET A 80 -4.57 -7.64 11.72
N GLY A 81 -3.87 -7.58 12.86
CA GLY A 81 -4.46 -7.01 14.07
C GLY A 81 -4.89 -5.55 13.94
N PHE A 82 -4.21 -4.76 13.10
CA PHE A 82 -4.63 -3.39 12.84
C PHE A 82 -5.88 -3.34 11.96
N ILE A 83 -5.89 -4.03 10.82
CA ILE A 83 -7.01 -3.97 9.87
C ILE A 83 -8.31 -4.57 10.44
N GLU A 84 -8.23 -5.63 11.24
CA GLU A 84 -9.38 -6.23 11.90
C GLU A 84 -10.04 -5.31 12.95
N ASN A 85 -9.25 -4.47 13.62
CA ASN A 85 -9.73 -3.57 14.66
C ASN A 85 -10.01 -2.13 14.19
N ASN A 86 -9.69 -1.79 12.93
CA ASN A 86 -9.85 -0.45 12.37
C ASN A 86 -10.50 -0.50 10.97
N LYS A 87 -11.52 -1.33 10.80
CA LYS A 87 -12.14 -1.60 9.48
C LYS A 87 -12.65 -0.33 8.81
N ALA A 88 -13.42 0.49 9.52
CA ALA A 88 -13.96 1.74 8.98
C ALA A 88 -12.85 2.68 8.50
N GLU A 89 -11.80 2.86 9.29
CA GLU A 89 -10.66 3.70 8.94
C GLU A 89 -9.91 3.18 7.70
N CYS A 90 -9.76 1.85 7.58
CA CYS A 90 -9.18 1.24 6.39
C CYS A 90 -10.04 1.50 5.16
N MET A 91 -11.37 1.38 5.28
CA MET A 91 -12.33 1.59 4.19
C MET A 91 -12.37 3.04 3.71
N LEU A 92 -12.10 4.03 4.55
CA LEU A 92 -12.01 5.44 4.14
C LEU A 92 -10.88 5.70 3.13
N SER A 93 -9.95 4.78 2.96
CA SER A 93 -8.93 4.85 1.89
C SER A 93 -9.53 4.84 0.49
N VAL A 94 -10.78 4.42 0.33
CA VAL A 94 -11.52 4.50 -0.94
C VAL A 94 -11.62 5.95 -1.45
N LEU A 95 -11.68 6.93 -0.54
CA LEU A 95 -11.73 8.35 -0.90
C LEU A 95 -10.46 8.79 -1.61
N ILE A 96 -9.29 8.31 -1.16
CA ILE A 96 -7.99 8.59 -1.80
C ILE A 96 -8.02 8.14 -3.26
N ASN A 97 -8.37 6.87 -3.50
CA ASN A 97 -8.40 6.32 -4.85
C ASN A 97 -9.43 7.03 -5.73
N THR A 98 -10.62 7.28 -5.21
CA THR A 98 -11.70 7.96 -5.91
C THR A 98 -11.29 9.38 -6.32
N ASN A 99 -10.74 10.15 -5.41
CA ASN A 99 -10.36 11.54 -5.66
C ASN A 99 -9.16 11.65 -6.60
N LEU A 100 -8.15 10.75 -6.46
CA LEU A 100 -7.04 10.70 -7.40
C LEU A 100 -7.49 10.34 -8.82
N LEU A 101 -8.36 9.35 -9.00
CA LEU A 101 -8.90 8.99 -10.32
C LEU A 101 -9.67 10.16 -10.96
N ARG A 102 -10.47 10.90 -10.18
CA ARG A 102 -11.16 12.11 -10.66
C ARG A 102 -10.15 13.20 -11.05
N ALA A 103 -9.14 13.44 -10.22
CA ALA A 103 -8.08 14.40 -10.50
C ALA A 103 -7.27 14.04 -11.75
N CYS A 104 -7.08 12.73 -12.02
CA CYS A 104 -6.43 12.24 -13.24
C CYS A 104 -7.13 12.73 -14.52
N LEU A 105 -8.45 12.73 -14.53
CA LEU A 105 -9.22 13.20 -15.70
C LEU A 105 -9.04 14.71 -15.91
N VAL A 106 -9.09 15.49 -14.83
CA VAL A 106 -8.94 16.95 -14.88
C VAL A 106 -7.56 17.36 -15.34
N ASN A 107 -6.52 16.75 -14.77
CA ASN A 107 -5.11 17.08 -15.04
C ASN A 107 -4.49 16.25 -16.18
N LYS A 108 -5.30 15.42 -16.87
CA LYS A 108 -4.92 14.62 -18.06
C LYS A 108 -3.71 13.73 -17.81
N ILE A 109 -3.73 13.02 -16.68
CA ILE A 109 -2.69 12.05 -16.31
C ILE A 109 -2.64 10.92 -17.35
N LYS A 110 -1.44 10.54 -17.77
CA LYS A 110 -1.25 9.50 -18.79
C LYS A 110 -1.51 8.10 -18.27
N LYS A 111 -0.99 7.79 -17.06
CA LYS A 111 -1.12 6.46 -16.45
C LYS A 111 -1.29 6.55 -14.95
N TYR A 112 -2.09 5.63 -14.43
CA TYR A 112 -2.38 5.50 -13.00
C TYR A 112 -2.09 4.07 -12.54
N PHE A 113 -1.27 3.94 -11.50
CA PHE A 113 -0.99 2.67 -10.85
C PHE A 113 -1.66 2.63 -9.47
N PHE A 114 -2.36 1.53 -9.19
CA PHE A 114 -3.00 1.27 -7.91
C PHE A 114 -2.38 0.07 -7.20
N SER A 115 -1.94 0.29 -5.96
CA SER A 115 -1.49 -0.78 -5.07
C SER A 115 -2.68 -1.47 -4.43
N SER A 116 -3.07 -2.62 -4.97
CA SER A 116 -4.03 -3.53 -4.36
C SER A 116 -3.36 -4.51 -3.40
N SER A 117 -4.07 -5.52 -2.94
CA SER A 117 -3.60 -6.45 -1.91
C SER A 117 -4.07 -7.87 -2.19
N ALA A 118 -3.33 -8.86 -1.68
CA ALA A 118 -3.79 -10.24 -1.63
C ALA A 118 -5.07 -10.43 -0.78
N CYS A 119 -5.43 -9.45 0.05
CA CYS A 119 -6.70 -9.45 0.82
C CYS A 119 -7.95 -9.36 -0.08
N VAL A 120 -7.82 -9.10 -1.39
CA VAL A 120 -8.94 -9.10 -2.34
C VAL A 120 -9.37 -10.48 -2.78
N TYR A 121 -8.51 -11.50 -2.61
CA TYR A 121 -8.85 -12.86 -3.00
C TYR A 121 -9.95 -13.44 -2.13
N ASN A 122 -10.76 -14.29 -2.76
CA ASN A 122 -11.88 -14.97 -2.08
C ASN A 122 -11.37 -15.79 -0.88
N ALA A 123 -11.89 -15.47 0.31
CA ALA A 123 -11.47 -16.09 1.57
C ALA A 123 -11.75 -17.59 1.63
N GLU A 124 -12.84 -18.07 1.00
CA GLU A 124 -13.18 -19.49 0.97
C GLU A 124 -12.16 -20.34 0.21
N LYS A 125 -11.47 -19.74 -0.77
CA LYS A 125 -10.40 -20.41 -1.53
C LYS A 125 -9.10 -20.50 -0.75
N GLN A 126 -9.01 -19.92 0.45
CA GLN A 126 -7.80 -19.85 1.28
C GLN A 126 -7.91 -20.65 2.58
N THR A 127 -8.90 -21.50 2.73
CA THR A 127 -9.18 -22.25 3.97
C THR A 127 -8.33 -23.51 4.15
N SER A 128 -7.70 -24.02 3.09
CA SER A 128 -6.87 -25.22 3.14
C SER A 128 -5.38 -24.90 3.33
N ASN A 129 -4.67 -25.76 4.06
CA ASN A 129 -3.21 -25.69 4.17
C ASN A 129 -2.47 -26.15 2.90
N PHE A 130 -3.20 -26.76 1.95
CA PHE A 130 -2.71 -27.24 0.65
C PHE A 130 -3.44 -26.47 -0.44
N ILE A 131 -3.03 -25.22 -0.66
CA ILE A 131 -3.61 -24.37 -1.69
C ILE A 131 -2.64 -24.33 -2.87
N GLU A 132 -3.14 -24.61 -4.07
CA GLU A 132 -2.45 -24.23 -5.31
C GLU A 132 -2.33 -22.70 -5.34
N GLY A 133 -1.30 -22.18 -6.03
CA GLY A 133 -1.10 -20.74 -6.16
C GLY A 133 -2.38 -20.09 -6.70
N LEU A 134 -2.85 -19.02 -6.03
CA LEU A 134 -4.02 -18.27 -6.43
C LEU A 134 -3.81 -17.62 -7.80
N LYS A 135 -4.85 -17.66 -8.63
CA LYS A 135 -4.91 -16.94 -9.91
C LYS A 135 -5.62 -15.60 -9.72
N GLU A 136 -5.38 -14.64 -10.59
CA GLU A 136 -6.05 -13.33 -10.50
C GLU A 136 -7.58 -13.43 -10.52
N SER A 137 -8.14 -14.42 -11.24
CA SER A 137 -9.58 -14.71 -11.25
C SER A 137 -10.14 -15.16 -9.89
N ASP A 138 -9.30 -15.62 -8.97
CA ASP A 138 -9.71 -16.14 -7.67
C ASP A 138 -10.17 -15.07 -6.67
N ALA A 139 -10.15 -13.80 -7.06
CA ALA A 139 -10.86 -12.73 -6.37
C ALA A 139 -12.38 -12.84 -6.53
N TYR A 140 -12.86 -13.71 -7.42
CA TYR A 140 -14.29 -13.88 -7.71
C TYR A 140 -14.73 -15.35 -7.55
N PRO A 141 -16.02 -15.60 -7.14
CA PRO A 141 -16.97 -14.59 -6.66
C PRO A 141 -16.42 -13.79 -5.50
N ALA A 142 -16.81 -12.51 -5.39
CA ALA A 142 -16.21 -11.56 -4.43
C ALA A 142 -16.51 -11.97 -2.98
N MET A 143 -15.47 -12.32 -2.26
CA MET A 143 -15.48 -12.57 -0.82
C MET A 143 -14.11 -12.18 -0.23
N PRO A 144 -13.74 -10.88 -0.36
CA PRO A 144 -12.47 -10.37 0.15
C PRO A 144 -12.46 -10.36 1.69
N GLU A 145 -11.31 -10.03 2.30
CA GLU A 145 -11.26 -9.62 3.69
C GLU A 145 -12.23 -8.43 3.89
N ASP A 146 -12.94 -8.44 5.01
CA ASP A 146 -14.15 -7.65 5.26
C ASP A 146 -13.98 -6.12 5.07
N GLY A 147 -12.97 -5.51 5.68
CA GLY A 147 -12.77 -4.06 5.62
C GLY A 147 -11.80 -3.64 4.53
N TYR A 148 -10.52 -3.84 4.79
CA TYR A 148 -9.42 -3.45 3.92
C TYR A 148 -9.44 -4.14 2.56
N GLY A 149 -9.69 -5.46 2.53
CA GLY A 149 -9.80 -6.22 1.29
C GLY A 149 -10.98 -5.78 0.45
N GLY A 150 -12.12 -5.48 1.08
CA GLY A 150 -13.33 -4.97 0.42
C GLY A 150 -13.08 -3.62 -0.26
N GLU A 151 -12.42 -2.68 0.45
CA GLU A 151 -12.00 -1.39 -0.12
C GLU A 151 -11.08 -1.58 -1.33
N LYS A 152 -10.06 -2.44 -1.19
CA LYS A 152 -9.10 -2.69 -2.28
C LYS A 152 -9.77 -3.29 -3.52
N LEU A 153 -10.68 -4.26 -3.35
CA LEU A 153 -11.40 -4.86 -4.46
C LEU A 153 -12.32 -3.86 -5.16
N PHE A 154 -13.02 -3.02 -4.41
CA PHE A 154 -13.83 -1.93 -4.96
C PHE A 154 -12.95 -0.96 -5.78
N SER A 155 -11.80 -0.57 -5.23
CA SER A 155 -10.85 0.33 -5.89
C SER A 155 -10.26 -0.26 -7.18
N GLU A 156 -10.00 -1.59 -7.24
CA GLU A 156 -9.64 -2.28 -8.49
C GLU A 156 -10.73 -2.12 -9.56
N ARG A 157 -12.00 -2.30 -9.15
CA ARG A 157 -13.14 -2.13 -10.07
C ARG A 157 -13.24 -0.70 -10.58
N MET A 158 -13.04 0.29 -9.72
CA MET A 158 -12.99 1.70 -10.13
C MET A 158 -11.89 1.96 -11.16
N CYS A 159 -10.66 1.47 -10.92
CA CYS A 159 -9.55 1.61 -11.87
C CYS A 159 -9.92 1.05 -13.25
N ARG A 160 -10.54 -0.14 -13.27
CA ARG A 160 -11.00 -0.79 -14.51
C ARG A 160 -12.05 0.08 -15.23
N HIS A 161 -13.08 0.55 -14.53
CA HIS A 161 -14.16 1.32 -15.15
C HIS A 161 -13.68 2.71 -15.60
N PHE A 162 -12.74 3.33 -14.89
CA PHE A 162 -12.13 4.58 -15.37
C PHE A 162 -11.34 4.38 -16.67
N TYR A 163 -10.76 3.20 -16.87
CA TYR A 163 -10.17 2.85 -18.16
C TYR A 163 -11.26 2.65 -19.24
N GLU A 164 -12.31 1.87 -18.92
CA GLU A 164 -13.39 1.54 -19.86
C GLU A 164 -14.18 2.79 -20.30
N ASP A 165 -14.51 3.69 -19.36
CA ASP A 165 -15.39 4.82 -19.61
C ASP A 165 -14.64 6.07 -20.08
N TYR A 166 -13.43 6.29 -19.62
CA TYR A 166 -12.70 7.54 -19.84
C TYR A 166 -11.35 7.35 -20.55
N GLY A 167 -10.92 6.11 -20.80
CA GLY A 167 -9.65 5.81 -21.45
C GLY A 167 -8.41 6.07 -20.59
N LEU A 168 -8.57 6.30 -19.27
CA LEU A 168 -7.44 6.45 -18.36
C LEU A 168 -6.66 5.14 -18.25
N GLU A 169 -5.41 5.12 -18.69
CA GLU A 169 -4.59 3.92 -18.62
C GLU A 169 -4.26 3.57 -17.17
N THR A 170 -4.92 2.53 -16.63
CA THR A 170 -4.72 2.06 -15.27
C THR A 170 -3.96 0.74 -15.20
N ARG A 171 -3.16 0.56 -14.15
CA ARG A 171 -2.49 -0.70 -13.80
C ARG A 171 -2.75 -0.99 -12.32
N VAL A 172 -3.00 -2.25 -12.00
CA VAL A 172 -3.26 -2.72 -10.64
C VAL A 172 -2.31 -3.86 -10.32
N ALA A 173 -1.69 -3.82 -9.15
CA ALA A 173 -0.91 -4.95 -8.64
C ALA A 173 -1.39 -5.34 -7.25
N ARG A 174 -1.62 -6.64 -7.03
CA ARG A 174 -2.02 -7.22 -5.75
C ARG A 174 -0.78 -7.60 -4.96
N TYR A 175 -0.40 -6.75 -4.02
CA TYR A 175 0.74 -7.03 -3.17
C TYR A 175 0.42 -8.08 -2.12
N HIS A 176 1.32 -9.03 -1.96
CA HIS A 176 1.40 -9.89 -0.79
C HIS A 176 2.11 -9.16 0.35
N ASN A 177 2.52 -9.87 1.40
CA ASN A 177 3.22 -9.25 2.52
C ASN A 177 4.61 -8.80 2.09
N VAL A 178 4.80 -7.48 2.06
CA VAL A 178 6.10 -6.85 1.78
C VAL A 178 6.78 -6.50 3.12
N TYR A 179 8.06 -6.79 3.24
CA TYR A 179 8.90 -6.46 4.40
C TYR A 179 10.33 -6.13 3.95
N GLY A 180 11.05 -5.39 4.76
CA GLY A 180 12.43 -5.03 4.47
C GLY A 180 12.91 -3.81 5.27
N PRO A 181 14.13 -3.32 4.97
CA PRO A 181 14.67 -2.12 5.59
C PRO A 181 13.73 -0.92 5.45
N MET A 182 13.68 -0.04 6.44
CA MET A 182 12.81 1.12 6.53
C MET A 182 11.30 0.79 6.65
N GLY A 183 10.94 -0.48 6.85
CA GLY A 183 9.58 -0.89 7.16
C GLY A 183 9.24 -0.71 8.64
N THR A 184 7.95 -0.54 8.95
CA THR A 184 7.47 -0.49 10.33
C THR A 184 7.76 -1.80 11.06
N PHE A 185 8.40 -1.72 12.22
CA PHE A 185 8.77 -2.87 13.05
C PHE A 185 8.17 -2.82 14.47
N ASP A 186 7.53 -1.72 14.84
CA ASP A 186 6.88 -1.48 16.14
C ASP A 186 5.61 -0.63 15.99
N GLY A 187 4.83 -0.48 17.08
CA GLY A 187 3.66 0.39 17.15
C GLY A 187 2.34 -0.25 16.69
N GLY A 188 2.29 -1.57 16.53
CA GLY A 188 1.04 -2.32 16.25
C GLY A 188 0.62 -2.37 14.78
N ARG A 189 1.38 -1.75 13.89
CA ARG A 189 1.14 -1.80 12.42
C ARG A 189 2.12 -2.70 11.69
N GLU A 190 3.12 -3.22 12.40
CA GLU A 190 4.17 -4.06 11.84
C GLU A 190 3.66 -5.40 11.31
N LYS A 191 4.29 -5.89 10.25
CA LYS A 191 4.06 -7.24 9.72
C LYS A 191 4.80 -8.29 10.56
N ALA A 192 4.33 -9.53 10.53
CA ALA A 192 4.87 -10.62 11.35
C ALA A 192 6.40 -10.80 11.26
N PRO A 193 7.06 -10.76 10.08
CA PRO A 193 8.53 -10.88 10.02
C PRO A 193 9.24 -9.77 10.79
N ALA A 194 8.82 -8.51 10.64
CA ALA A 194 9.41 -7.37 11.34
C ALA A 194 9.21 -7.46 12.86
N ALA A 195 8.00 -7.83 13.31
CA ALA A 195 7.70 -8.05 14.72
C ALA A 195 8.56 -9.16 15.34
N LEU A 196 8.75 -10.27 14.61
CA LEU A 196 9.59 -11.37 15.06
C LEU A 196 11.06 -10.97 15.16
N CYS A 197 11.59 -10.29 14.13
CA CYS A 197 12.97 -9.78 14.17
C CYS A 197 13.19 -8.86 15.38
N ARG A 198 12.27 -7.91 15.62
CA ARG A 198 12.33 -7.01 16.78
C ARG A 198 12.36 -7.80 18.09
N LYS A 199 11.42 -8.74 18.27
CA LYS A 199 11.32 -9.55 19.50
C LYS A 199 12.58 -10.37 19.75
N LEU A 200 13.15 -10.99 18.71
CA LEU A 200 14.37 -11.77 18.81
C LEU A 200 15.60 -10.92 19.18
N ILE A 201 15.71 -9.72 18.59
CA ILE A 201 16.80 -8.80 18.89
C ILE A 201 16.69 -8.30 20.34
N ILE A 202 15.49 -7.92 20.80
CA ILE A 202 15.25 -7.50 22.18
C ILE A 202 15.63 -8.64 23.15
N ALA A 203 15.13 -9.86 22.91
CA ALA A 203 15.44 -11.01 23.77
C ALA A 203 16.95 -11.31 23.83
N LYS A 204 17.65 -11.22 22.70
CA LYS A 204 19.11 -11.37 22.66
C LYS A 204 19.81 -10.32 23.52
N ASN A 205 19.38 -9.06 23.44
CA ASN A 205 20.00 -7.95 24.15
C ASN A 205 19.67 -7.92 25.64
N THR A 206 18.47 -8.40 26.06
CA THR A 206 18.04 -8.42 27.47
C THR A 206 18.34 -9.76 28.16
N GLY A 207 18.78 -10.79 27.43
CA GLY A 207 19.01 -12.14 27.97
C GLY A 207 17.72 -12.89 28.29
N GLU A 208 16.57 -12.41 27.86
CA GLU A 208 15.28 -13.09 28.06
C GLU A 208 15.18 -14.37 27.24
N LYS A 209 14.94 -15.51 27.90
CA LYS A 209 14.84 -16.82 27.27
C LYS A 209 13.47 -17.18 26.70
N LYS A 210 12.43 -16.35 26.95
CA LYS A 210 11.05 -16.61 26.49
C LYS A 210 10.46 -15.38 25.82
N ASN A 211 10.17 -15.49 24.54
CA ASN A 211 9.38 -14.50 23.80
C ASN A 211 7.91 -14.92 23.76
N ARG A 212 7.01 -13.98 24.09
CA ARG A 212 5.58 -14.17 23.94
C ARG A 212 5.19 -13.90 22.48
N CYS A 213 4.97 -14.95 21.70
CA CYS A 213 4.30 -14.83 20.41
C CYS A 213 2.78 -14.86 20.66
N LEU A 214 2.05 -13.83 20.23
CA LEU A 214 0.60 -13.82 20.24
C LEU A 214 0.12 -14.69 19.06
N GLY A 215 -0.60 -15.77 19.38
CA GLY A 215 -1.20 -16.68 18.41
C GLY A 215 -0.61 -18.10 18.41
N ARG A 216 -1.45 -19.07 18.02
CA ARG A 216 -0.99 -20.44 17.75
C ARG A 216 -0.35 -20.47 16.36
N TRP A 217 0.96 -20.48 16.30
CA TRP A 217 1.69 -20.84 15.08
C TRP A 217 1.48 -22.32 14.81
N ARG A 218 0.63 -22.67 13.84
CA ARG A 218 0.74 -23.95 13.18
C ARG A 218 1.87 -23.80 12.15
N ALA A 219 2.82 -24.72 12.19
CA ALA A 219 4.11 -24.69 11.50
C ALA A 219 4.07 -24.71 9.95
N ASN A 220 2.95 -24.36 9.32
CA ASN A 220 2.75 -24.51 7.88
C ASN A 220 2.68 -23.19 7.11
N ALA A 221 2.96 -22.04 7.73
CA ALA A 221 3.13 -20.81 6.97
C ALA A 221 4.45 -20.84 6.21
N LYS A 222 4.42 -21.15 4.93
CA LYS A 222 5.59 -20.99 4.06
C LYS A 222 5.86 -19.50 3.90
N LEU A 223 6.93 -19.02 4.51
CA LEU A 223 7.46 -17.70 4.27
C LEU A 223 8.19 -17.75 2.91
N TYR A 224 7.61 -17.14 1.88
CA TYR A 224 8.31 -16.94 0.63
C TYR A 224 9.20 -15.70 0.76
N VAL A 225 10.52 -15.93 0.68
CA VAL A 225 11.53 -14.87 0.57
C VAL A 225 11.83 -14.75 -0.92
N TYR A 226 11.59 -13.59 -1.50
CA TYR A 226 12.02 -13.23 -2.84
C TYR A 226 13.24 -12.34 -2.75
#